data_38fbfd470eaf12240c6d0c1c4b2886bc
#
_entry.id   38fbfd470eaf12240c6d0c1c4b2886bc
#
_cell.length_a   1.000
_cell.length_b   1.000
_cell.length_c   1.000
_cell.angle_alpha   90.00
_cell.angle_beta   90.00
_cell.angle_gamma   90.00
#
_symmetry.space_group_name_H-M   'P 1'
#
loop_
_entity.id
_entity.type
_entity.pdbx_description
1 polymer ?
#
loop_
_entity_poly.entity_id
_entity_poly.type
_entity_poly.pdbx_seq_one_letter_code
_entity_poly.pdbx_strand_id
1 'polypeptide(L)' 'MFSISCETRAGVILHHLDNAIDALAVVENMRKETQLPIVVTNRATGHVLTFEELRRLANLERSRARRS' A
#
# COMPACT_ATOMS: atom_id res chain seq x y z
N MET A 1 3.64 7.76 -5.49
CA MET A 1 2.38 7.12 -5.94
C MET A 1 2.49 5.62 -5.84
N PHE A 2 1.45 5.00 -5.35
CA PHE A 2 1.43 3.55 -5.10
C PHE A 2 0.21 2.91 -5.75
N SER A 3 0.38 1.70 -6.24
CA SER A 3 -0.72 0.87 -6.71
C SER A 3 -0.85 -0.35 -5.81
N ILE A 4 -2.06 -0.64 -5.39
CA ILE A 4 -2.36 -1.83 -4.59
C ILE A 4 -3.29 -2.70 -5.42
N SER A 5 -2.90 -3.94 -5.68
CA SER A 5 -3.74 -4.88 -6.40
C SER A 5 -4.01 -6.11 -5.55
N CYS A 6 -5.24 -6.59 -5.63
CA CYS A 6 -5.67 -7.81 -4.96
C CYS A 6 -6.50 -8.63 -5.95
N GLU A 7 -6.10 -9.86 -6.18
CA GLU A 7 -6.83 -10.75 -7.06
C GLU A 7 -7.92 -11.45 -6.28
N THR A 8 -9.16 -11.32 -6.72
CA THR A 8 -10.33 -11.92 -6.09
C THR A 8 -11.05 -12.84 -7.08
N ARG A 9 -12.02 -13.61 -6.60
CA ARG A 9 -12.85 -14.45 -7.46
C ARG A 9 -13.66 -13.65 -8.46
N ALA A 10 -13.98 -12.39 -8.12
CA ALA A 10 -14.74 -11.49 -9.00
C ALA A 10 -13.84 -10.72 -9.97
N GLY A 11 -12.53 -10.84 -9.85
CA GLY A 11 -11.56 -10.14 -10.68
C GLY A 11 -10.49 -9.46 -9.85
N VAL A 12 -9.77 -8.52 -10.46
CA VAL A 12 -8.69 -7.79 -9.81
C VAL A 12 -9.22 -6.46 -9.27
N ILE A 13 -8.97 -6.21 -7.98
CA ILE A 13 -9.25 -4.91 -7.37
C ILE A 13 -7.95 -4.10 -7.40
N LEU A 14 -8.02 -2.88 -7.91
CA LEU A 14 -6.85 -2.01 -8.05
C LEU A 14 -7.14 -0.66 -7.41
N HIS A 15 -6.25 -0.24 -6.51
CA HIS A 15 -6.31 1.07 -5.87
C HIS A 15 -5.04 1.86 -6.19
N HIS A 16 -5.21 3.15 -6.43
CA HIS A 16 -4.10 4.08 -6.61
C HIS A 16 -4.08 5.07 -5.46
N LEU A 17 -2.95 5.16 -4.76
CA LEU A 17 -2.79 6.04 -3.60
C LEU A 17 -1.59 6.96 -3.84
N ASP A 18 -1.70 8.20 -3.38
CA ASP A 18 -0.66 9.20 -3.58
C ASP A 18 0.49 9.07 -2.60
N ASN A 19 0.24 8.53 -1.42
CA ASN A 19 1.26 8.44 -0.38
C ASN A 19 1.24 7.08 0.33
N ALA A 20 2.29 6.81 1.09
CA ALA A 20 2.46 5.53 1.75
C ALA A 20 1.51 5.36 2.94
N ILE A 21 1.14 6.44 3.61
CA ILE A 21 0.22 6.38 4.75
C ILE A 21 -1.14 5.86 4.31
N ASP A 22 -1.68 6.43 3.22
CA ASP A 22 -2.96 6.00 2.68
C ASP A 22 -2.88 4.58 2.10
N ALA A 23 -1.79 4.27 1.41
CA ALA A 23 -1.58 2.92 0.88
C ALA A 23 -1.55 1.88 2.00
N LEU A 24 -0.86 2.18 3.10
CA LEU A 24 -0.80 1.27 4.24
C LEU A 24 -2.18 1.06 4.86
N ALA A 25 -2.97 2.12 5.01
CA ALA A 25 -4.31 2.02 5.56
C ALA A 25 -5.21 1.10 4.71
N VAL A 26 -5.13 1.24 3.39
CA VAL A 26 -5.89 0.39 2.47
C VAL A 26 -5.44 -1.06 2.59
N VAL A 27 -4.14 -1.32 2.61
CA VAL A 27 -3.61 -2.68 2.74
C VAL A 27 -4.03 -3.32 4.06
N GLU A 28 -3.98 -2.59 5.16
CA GLU A 28 -4.40 -3.09 6.47
C GLU A 28 -5.88 -3.47 6.47
N ASN A 29 -6.73 -2.64 5.87
CA ASN A 29 -8.16 -2.94 5.75
C ASN A 29 -8.40 -4.17 4.87
N MET A 30 -7.71 -4.27 3.75
CA MET A 30 -7.84 -5.42 2.86
C MET A 30 -7.40 -6.71 3.53
N ARG A 31 -6.34 -6.68 4.34
CA ARG A 31 -5.87 -7.86 5.07
C ARG A 31 -6.84 -8.34 6.13
N LYS A 32 -7.65 -7.45 6.68
CA LYS A 32 -8.71 -7.83 7.63
C LYS A 32 -9.88 -8.52 6.94
N GLU A 33 -10.17 -8.12 5.71
CA GLU A 33 -11.34 -8.60 4.97
C GLU A 33 -11.04 -9.85 4.14
N THR A 34 -9.78 -10.04 3.73
CA THR A 34 -9.41 -11.14 2.86
C THR A 34 -8.02 -11.67 3.22
N GLN A 35 -7.82 -12.97 2.97
CA GLN A 35 -6.52 -13.61 3.10
C GLN A 35 -5.82 -13.73 1.74
N LEU A 36 -6.40 -13.16 0.70
CA LEU A 36 -5.84 -13.22 -0.65
C LEU A 36 -4.56 -12.39 -0.74
N PRO A 37 -3.62 -12.78 -1.62
CA PRO A 37 -2.39 -12.03 -1.81
C PRO A 37 -2.65 -10.60 -2.25
N ILE A 38 -1.94 -9.66 -1.63
CA ILE A 38 -2.02 -8.24 -1.96
C ILE A 38 -0.66 -7.81 -2.47
N VAL A 39 -0.64 -7.18 -3.64
CA VAL A 39 0.59 -6.68 -4.26
C VAL A 39 0.60 -5.16 -4.19
N VAL A 40 1.67 -4.59 -3.63
CA VAL A 40 1.86 -3.14 -3.56
C VAL A 40 3.03 -2.79 -4.46
N THR A 41 2.81 -1.86 -5.38
CA THR A 41 3.83 -1.42 -6.32
C THR A 41 4.08 0.07 -6.17
N ASN A 42 5.35 0.46 -6.07
CA ASN A 42 5.75 1.86 -6.15
C ASN A 42 5.84 2.22 -7.62
N ARG A 43 4.91 3.04 -8.10
CA ARG A 43 4.82 3.39 -9.52
C ARG A 43 5.96 4.29 -9.99
N ALA A 44 6.58 5.03 -9.08
CA ALA A 44 7.70 5.89 -9.43
C ALA A 44 8.95 5.09 -9.80
N THR A 45 9.15 3.94 -9.14
CA THR A 45 10.34 3.09 -9.36
C THR A 45 10.02 1.77 -10.03
N GLY A 46 8.75 1.35 -10.04
CA GLY A 46 8.34 0.05 -10.54
C GLY A 46 8.60 -1.10 -9.58
N HIS A 47 9.09 -0.83 -8.37
CA HIS A 47 9.36 -1.88 -7.40
C HIS A 47 8.11 -2.39 -6.71
N VAL A 48 8.05 -3.71 -6.52
CA VAL A 48 7.02 -4.33 -5.69
C VAL A 48 7.51 -4.25 -4.24
N LEU A 49 6.64 -3.74 -3.37
CA LEU A 49 6.96 -3.55 -1.96
C LEU A 49 6.35 -4.65 -1.10
N THR A 50 7.11 -5.06 -0.08
CA THR A 50 6.55 -5.90 0.98
C THR A 50 5.72 -5.03 1.93
N PHE A 51 4.88 -5.67 2.74
CA PHE A 51 4.11 -4.94 3.76
C PHE A 51 5.04 -4.18 4.72
N GLU A 52 6.15 -4.78 5.10
CA GLU A 52 7.12 -4.13 6.00
C GLU A 52 7.76 -2.90 5.36
N GLU A 53 8.11 -2.97 4.08
CA GLU A 53 8.66 -1.83 3.36
C GLU A 53 7.66 -0.69 3.28
N LEU A 54 6.40 -0.99 2.98
CA LEU A 54 5.34 0.01 2.94
C LEU A 54 5.15 0.66 4.32
N ARG A 55 5.19 -0.15 5.37
CA ARG A 55 5.06 0.34 6.74
C ARG A 55 6.20 1.30 7.10
N ARG A 56 7.43 0.99 6.69
CA ARG A 56 8.57 1.89 6.89
C ARG A 56 8.38 3.21 6.17
N LEU A 57 7.92 3.17 4.92
CA LEU A 57 7.67 4.39 4.16
C LEU A 57 6.58 5.24 4.81
N ALA A 58 5.51 4.62 5.27
CA ALA A 58 4.44 5.32 5.98
C ALA A 58 4.95 5.99 7.25
N ASN A 59 5.81 5.30 8.02
CA ASN A 59 6.40 5.87 9.22
C ASN A 59 7.30 7.06 8.90
N LEU A 60 8.07 6.98 7.80
CA LEU A 60 8.89 8.11 7.36
C LEU A 60 8.03 9.31 6.97
N GLU A 61 6.93 9.11 6.30
CA GLU A 61 6.00 10.19 5.94
C GLU A 61 5.41 10.85 7.18
N ARG A 62 4.99 10.05 8.16
CA ARG A 62 4.46 10.57 9.43
C ARG A 62 5.50 11.39 10.17
N SER A 63 6.74 10.91 10.19
CA SER A 63 7.85 11.59 10.83
C SER A 63 8.13 12.94 10.17
N ARG A 64 8.09 13.01 8.84
CA ARG A 64 8.26 14.27 8.10
C ARG A 64 7.12 15.24 8.36
N ALA A 65 5.90 14.74 8.44
CA ALA A 65 4.72 15.58 8.70
C ALA A 65 4.78 16.21 10.09
N ARG A 66 5.36 15.53 11.08
CA ARG A 66 5.49 16.05 12.43
C ARG A 66 6.53 17.16 12.58
N ARG A 67 7.45 17.26 11.62
CA ARG A 67 8.52 18.27 11.67
C ARG A 67 8.16 19.60 11.01
N SER A 68 7.07 19.62 10.30
CA SER A 68 6.65 20.85 9.59
C SER A 68 5.73 21.74 10.43
#